data_812a237fe57419b7c6f06b3c703e1409
#
_entry.id   812a237fe57419b7c6f06b3c703e1409
#
_cell.length_a   1.000
_cell.length_b   1.000
_cell.length_c   1.000
_cell.angle_alpha   90.00
_cell.angle_beta   90.00
_cell.angle_gamma   90.00
#
_symmetry.space_group_name_H-M   'P 1'
#
loop_
_entity.id
_entity.type
_entity.pdbx_description
1 polymer ?
#
loop_
_entity_poly.entity_id
_entity_poly.type
_entity_poly.pdbx_seq_one_letter_code
_entity_poly.pdbx_strand_id
1 'polypeptide(L)'
;MTREELAKRIAKTAVLHGDFKLRSGRKSTWYIDKYLFSTKPDILRAIGPLFAEMIPKSTTLLAGAELGGIPLVTSASMARDLPCIFIRNQKKEYGTAKQLEGTLKPEDRVVIIEDIATTGGQVLEAAATITSIGATVESIIAVIDRCEGARENIEASGFNFQSLFTT
;
A
#
# COMPACT_ATOMS: atom_id res chain seq x y z
N MET A 1 -2.60 -17.78 11.32
CA MET A 1 -1.43 -17.83 10.42
C MET A 1 -0.38 -16.94 11.04
N THR A 2 0.79 -17.48 11.35
CA THR A 2 1.93 -16.68 11.85
C THR A 2 2.48 -15.78 10.73
N ARG A 3 3.30 -14.78 11.10
CA ARG A 3 3.94 -13.88 10.11
C ARG A 3 4.81 -14.66 9.11
N GLU A 4 5.53 -15.69 9.57
CA GLU A 4 6.36 -16.55 8.72
C GLU A 4 5.50 -17.42 7.78
N GLU A 5 4.43 -18.01 8.27
CA GLU A 5 3.48 -18.76 7.44
C GLU A 5 2.85 -17.89 6.37
N LEU A 6 2.51 -16.64 6.72
CA LEU A 6 1.97 -15.67 5.78
C LEU A 6 3.00 -15.31 4.69
N ALA A 7 4.27 -15.05 5.06
CA ALA A 7 5.33 -14.80 4.10
C ALA A 7 5.49 -15.95 3.10
N LYS A 8 5.55 -17.19 3.60
CA LYS A 8 5.62 -18.40 2.74
C LYS A 8 4.37 -18.54 1.85
N ARG A 9 3.19 -18.23 2.39
CA ARG A 9 1.93 -18.29 1.66
C ARG A 9 1.86 -17.25 0.54
N ILE A 10 2.31 -16.02 0.79
CA ILE A 10 2.42 -14.95 -0.21
C ILE A 10 3.43 -15.35 -1.29
N ALA A 11 4.63 -15.78 -0.91
CA ALA A 11 5.67 -16.19 -1.85
C ALA A 11 5.18 -17.33 -2.77
N LYS A 12 4.59 -18.39 -2.19
CA LYS A 12 4.04 -19.51 -2.97
C LYS A 12 2.94 -19.09 -3.94
N THR A 13 2.19 -18.03 -3.61
CA THR A 13 1.02 -17.59 -4.40
C THR A 13 1.42 -16.59 -5.48
N ALA A 14 2.33 -15.66 -5.17
CA ALA A 14 2.59 -14.46 -5.96
C ALA A 14 3.93 -14.46 -6.68
N VAL A 15 4.91 -15.27 -6.27
CA VAL A 15 6.18 -15.35 -6.97
C VAL A 15 6.06 -16.31 -8.15
N LEU A 16 6.22 -15.76 -9.34
CA LEU A 16 6.21 -16.48 -10.61
C LEU A 16 7.65 -16.63 -11.11
N HIS A 17 8.00 -17.81 -11.62
CA HIS A 17 9.28 -18.09 -12.26
C HIS A 17 9.09 -18.16 -13.77
N GLY A 18 9.99 -17.52 -14.53
CA GLY A 18 9.93 -17.47 -16.00
C GLY A 18 10.74 -16.28 -16.53
N ASP A 19 10.58 -15.98 -17.82
CA ASP A 19 11.23 -14.84 -18.45
C ASP A 19 10.28 -13.64 -18.45
N PHE A 20 10.61 -12.63 -17.63
CA PHE A 20 9.79 -11.42 -17.49
C PHE A 20 10.56 -10.18 -17.93
N LYS A 21 9.85 -9.26 -18.61
CA LYS A 21 10.32 -7.90 -18.86
C LYS A 21 9.70 -6.98 -17.82
N LEU A 22 10.51 -6.41 -16.95
CA LEU A 22 10.07 -5.47 -15.92
C LEU A 22 9.72 -4.11 -16.53
N ARG A 23 8.96 -3.28 -15.80
CA ARG A 23 8.60 -1.91 -16.20
C ARG A 23 9.84 -1.04 -16.50
N SER A 24 10.95 -1.29 -15.82
CA SER A 24 12.25 -0.66 -16.07
C SER A 24 12.93 -1.09 -17.38
N GLY A 25 12.37 -2.05 -18.13
CA GLY A 25 12.95 -2.66 -19.32
C GLY A 25 13.93 -3.80 -19.02
N ARG A 26 14.35 -4.00 -17.77
CA ARG A 26 15.24 -5.12 -17.36
C ARG A 26 14.54 -6.47 -17.50
N LYS A 27 15.31 -7.51 -17.83
CA LYS A 27 14.84 -8.90 -17.79
C LYS A 27 14.98 -9.45 -16.36
N SER A 28 14.04 -10.30 -15.97
CA SER A 28 14.06 -11.02 -14.70
C SER A 28 13.59 -12.45 -14.90
N THR A 29 14.15 -13.39 -14.16
CA THR A 29 13.73 -14.80 -14.13
C THR A 29 12.59 -15.05 -13.14
N TRP A 30 12.14 -14.03 -12.43
CA TRP A 30 11.05 -14.10 -11.50
C TRP A 30 10.28 -12.76 -11.45
N TYR A 31 9.01 -12.84 -11.04
CA TYR A 31 8.12 -11.70 -10.92
C TYR A 31 7.19 -11.90 -9.72
N ILE A 32 6.85 -10.81 -9.00
CA ILE A 32 5.81 -10.85 -7.99
C ILE A 32 4.54 -10.27 -8.58
N ASP A 33 3.53 -11.13 -8.76
CA ASP A 33 2.20 -10.68 -9.12
C ASP A 33 1.38 -10.38 -7.86
N LYS A 34 1.32 -9.11 -7.52
CA LYS A 34 0.63 -8.61 -6.33
C LYS A 34 -0.86 -8.97 -6.28
N TYR A 35 -1.51 -9.08 -7.42
CA TYR A 35 -2.94 -9.41 -7.49
C TYR A 35 -3.21 -10.86 -7.13
N LEU A 36 -2.26 -11.75 -7.31
CA LEU A 36 -2.41 -13.15 -6.90
C LEU A 36 -2.51 -13.31 -5.40
N PHE A 37 -1.84 -12.48 -4.59
CA PHE A 37 -1.99 -12.54 -3.14
C PHE A 37 -3.11 -11.63 -2.61
N SER A 38 -3.27 -10.43 -3.18
CA SER A 38 -4.25 -9.45 -2.70
C SER A 38 -5.72 -9.79 -3.04
N THR A 39 -5.95 -10.89 -3.76
CA THR A 39 -7.27 -11.44 -4.05
C THR A 39 -7.58 -12.73 -3.28
N LYS A 40 -6.71 -13.15 -2.35
CA LYS A 40 -6.91 -14.36 -1.54
C LYS A 40 -7.47 -14.01 -0.16
N PRO A 41 -8.65 -14.54 0.21
CA PRO A 41 -9.32 -14.18 1.47
C PRO A 41 -8.53 -14.62 2.71
N ASP A 42 -7.81 -15.76 2.64
CA ASP A 42 -6.96 -16.24 3.72
C ASP A 42 -5.76 -15.29 3.98
N ILE A 43 -5.15 -14.77 2.91
CA ILE A 43 -4.05 -13.81 2.98
C ILE A 43 -4.56 -12.45 3.50
N LEU A 44 -5.64 -11.90 2.92
CA LEU A 44 -6.21 -10.63 3.35
C LEU A 44 -6.62 -10.66 4.83
N ARG A 45 -7.25 -11.74 5.28
CA ARG A 45 -7.63 -11.91 6.69
C ARG A 45 -6.42 -11.93 7.63
N ALA A 46 -5.27 -12.42 7.17
CA ALA A 46 -4.05 -12.46 7.97
C ALA A 46 -3.24 -11.14 7.91
N ILE A 47 -3.27 -10.42 6.80
CA ILE A 47 -2.56 -9.14 6.63
C ILE A 47 -3.19 -8.02 7.46
N GLY A 48 -4.52 -7.92 7.51
CA GLY A 48 -5.22 -6.85 8.20
C GLY A 48 -4.76 -6.62 9.65
N PRO A 49 -4.75 -7.65 10.51
CA PRO A 49 -4.24 -7.53 11.87
C PRO A 49 -2.78 -7.08 11.96
N LEU A 50 -1.90 -7.54 11.06
CA LEU A 50 -0.50 -7.12 11.05
C LEU A 50 -0.36 -5.63 10.69
N PHE A 51 -1.15 -5.12 9.77
CA PHE A 51 -1.22 -3.67 9.54
C PHE A 51 -1.75 -2.93 10.76
N ALA A 52 -2.79 -3.45 11.40
CA ALA A 52 -3.40 -2.83 12.58
C ALA A 52 -2.41 -2.63 13.74
N GLU A 53 -1.44 -3.54 13.92
CA GLU A 53 -0.37 -3.44 14.91
C GLU A 53 0.62 -2.32 14.58
N MET A 54 0.82 -1.99 13.30
CA MET A 54 1.78 -0.97 12.83
C MET A 54 1.16 0.43 12.72
N ILE A 55 -0.16 0.52 12.66
CA ILE A 55 -0.89 1.79 12.54
C ILE A 55 -0.87 2.54 13.87
N PRO A 56 -0.37 3.81 13.92
CA PRO A 56 -0.37 4.62 15.13
C PRO A 56 -1.78 4.79 15.73
N LYS A 57 -1.85 4.96 17.04
CA LYS A 57 -3.14 5.20 17.74
C LYS A 57 -3.77 6.55 17.36
N SER A 58 -2.96 7.49 16.93
CA SER A 58 -3.37 8.83 16.48
C SER A 58 -4.01 8.86 15.09
N THR A 59 -3.90 7.78 14.32
CA THR A 59 -4.43 7.70 12.96
C THR A 59 -5.96 7.77 12.97
N THR A 60 -6.53 8.60 12.12
CA THR A 60 -7.99 8.77 11.97
C THR A 60 -8.53 8.19 10.67
N LEU A 61 -7.65 7.98 9.67
CA LEU A 61 -8.05 7.56 8.33
C LEU A 61 -6.96 6.71 7.68
N LEU A 62 -7.36 5.71 6.91
CA LEU A 62 -6.45 4.92 6.09
C LEU A 62 -6.61 5.27 4.62
N ALA A 63 -5.53 5.14 3.84
CA ALA A 63 -5.56 5.38 2.40
C ALA A 63 -4.92 4.23 1.63
N GLY A 64 -5.46 3.90 0.46
CA GLY A 64 -4.87 2.93 -0.45
C GLY A 64 -4.96 3.41 -1.89
N ALA A 65 -3.85 3.31 -2.64
CA ALA A 65 -3.83 3.69 -4.05
C ALA A 65 -4.34 2.54 -4.95
N GLU A 66 -5.08 2.91 -5.98
CA GLU A 66 -5.55 1.94 -6.95
C GLU A 66 -4.38 1.33 -7.73
N LEU A 67 -4.48 0.08 -8.15
CA LEU A 67 -5.54 -0.86 -7.81
C LEU A 67 -5.17 -1.73 -6.60
N GLY A 68 -3.89 -2.04 -6.40
CA GLY A 68 -3.39 -3.03 -5.45
C GLY A 68 -3.54 -2.64 -3.98
N GLY A 69 -3.52 -1.34 -3.66
CA GLY A 69 -3.73 -0.85 -2.30
C GLY A 69 -5.17 -1.00 -1.80
N ILE A 70 -6.17 -1.07 -2.71
CA ILE A 70 -7.59 -1.10 -2.33
C ILE A 70 -7.95 -2.31 -1.44
N PRO A 71 -7.70 -3.57 -1.83
CA PRO A 71 -8.04 -4.71 -0.99
C PRO A 71 -7.28 -4.72 0.33
N LEU A 72 -6.05 -4.20 0.33
CA LEU A 72 -5.18 -4.18 1.50
C LEU A 72 -5.63 -3.12 2.52
N VAL A 73 -5.92 -1.90 2.07
CA VAL A 73 -6.44 -0.85 2.96
C VAL A 73 -7.82 -1.21 3.50
N THR A 74 -8.65 -1.89 2.71
CA THR A 74 -9.94 -2.41 3.17
C THR A 74 -9.75 -3.44 4.29
N SER A 75 -8.81 -4.36 4.12
CA SER A 75 -8.48 -5.35 5.16
C SER A 75 -7.94 -4.67 6.44
N ALA A 76 -7.05 -3.68 6.30
CA ALA A 76 -6.52 -2.91 7.43
C ALA A 76 -7.61 -2.09 8.14
N SER A 77 -8.51 -1.46 7.37
CA SER A 77 -9.67 -0.71 7.85
C SER A 77 -10.58 -1.56 8.73
N MET A 78 -10.92 -2.75 8.26
CA MET A 78 -11.75 -3.71 9.02
C MET A 78 -11.04 -4.19 10.31
N ALA A 79 -9.72 -4.40 10.26
CA ALA A 79 -8.96 -4.88 11.42
C ALA A 79 -8.72 -3.78 12.47
N ARG A 80 -8.63 -2.51 12.05
CA ARG A 80 -8.33 -1.37 12.92
C ARG A 80 -9.59 -0.59 13.35
N ASP A 81 -10.73 -0.90 12.71
CA ASP A 81 -12.00 -0.17 12.86
C ASP A 81 -11.85 1.34 12.55
N LEU A 82 -11.16 1.63 11.43
CA LEU A 82 -10.96 2.99 10.93
C LEU A 82 -11.55 3.13 9.52
N PRO A 83 -12.11 4.30 9.17
CA PRO A 83 -12.52 4.56 7.79
C PRO A 83 -11.33 4.54 6.84
N CYS A 84 -11.60 4.28 5.55
CA CYS A 84 -10.55 4.35 4.53
C CYS A 84 -11.02 5.10 3.28
N ILE A 85 -10.03 5.58 2.52
CA ILE A 85 -10.20 6.23 1.22
C ILE A 85 -9.37 5.51 0.16
N PHE A 86 -9.80 5.65 -1.09
CA PHE A 86 -9.09 5.12 -2.25
C PHE A 86 -8.56 6.28 -3.10
N ILE A 87 -7.28 6.21 -3.46
CA ILE A 87 -6.62 7.21 -4.28
C ILE A 87 -6.49 6.64 -5.69
N ARG A 88 -6.99 7.40 -6.67
CA ARG A 88 -6.95 7.03 -8.09
C ARG A 88 -5.65 7.53 -8.71
N ASN A 89 -5.12 6.77 -9.66
CA ASN A 89 -3.94 7.18 -10.45
C ASN A 89 -4.25 8.39 -11.36
N GLN A 90 -5.52 8.55 -11.76
CA GLN A 90 -5.95 9.67 -12.61
C GLN A 90 -7.24 10.30 -12.07
N LYS A 91 -7.38 11.62 -12.29
CA LYS A 91 -8.63 12.32 -11.99
C LYS A 91 -9.75 11.77 -12.89
N LYS A 92 -10.96 11.69 -12.32
CA LYS A 92 -12.16 11.40 -13.12
C LYS A 92 -12.41 12.54 -14.12
N GLU A 93 -12.75 12.20 -15.34
CA GLU A 93 -13.22 13.15 -16.35
C GLU A 93 -14.72 13.49 -16.20
N TYR A 94 -15.43 12.77 -15.32
CA TYR A 94 -16.88 12.89 -15.08
C TYR A 94 -17.23 12.83 -13.59
N GLY A 95 -18.45 13.21 -13.27
CA GLY A 95 -18.96 13.21 -11.90
C GLY A 95 -18.31 14.30 -11.05
N THR A 96 -17.74 13.93 -9.90
CA THR A 96 -17.09 14.88 -8.96
C THR A 96 -15.70 15.32 -9.40
N ALA A 97 -15.16 14.81 -10.51
CA ALA A 97 -13.79 15.06 -10.99
C ALA A 97 -12.68 14.88 -9.93
N LYS A 98 -12.94 14.04 -8.91
CA LYS A 98 -12.02 13.83 -7.79
C LYS A 98 -11.01 12.71 -8.11
N GLN A 99 -9.80 12.87 -7.62
CA GLN A 99 -8.76 11.84 -7.62
C GLN A 99 -8.88 10.91 -6.39
N LEU A 100 -9.81 11.20 -5.48
CA LEU A 100 -9.99 10.52 -4.20
C LEU A 100 -11.43 10.07 -4.05
N GLU A 101 -11.64 8.84 -3.62
CA GLU A 101 -12.93 8.27 -3.27
C GLU A 101 -13.03 8.07 -1.76
N GLY A 102 -14.12 8.52 -1.18
CA GLY A 102 -14.33 8.61 0.26
C GLY A 102 -14.24 10.05 0.75
N THR A 103 -14.08 10.23 2.04
CA THR A 103 -14.04 11.56 2.68
C THR A 103 -12.68 11.77 3.34
N LEU A 104 -12.00 12.84 2.98
CA LEU A 104 -10.74 13.30 3.58
C LEU A 104 -10.94 14.74 4.06
N LYS A 105 -10.51 15.02 5.28
CA LYS A 105 -10.57 16.35 5.91
C LYS A 105 -9.15 16.85 6.23
N PRO A 106 -8.94 18.17 6.31
CA PRO A 106 -7.64 18.75 6.63
C PRO A 106 -7.07 18.30 7.99
N GLU A 107 -7.93 17.98 8.95
CA GLU A 107 -7.52 17.52 10.29
C GLU A 107 -7.17 16.02 10.35
N ASP A 108 -7.37 15.25 9.27
CA ASP A 108 -7.13 13.83 9.27
C ASP A 108 -5.64 13.49 9.37
N ARG A 109 -5.37 12.42 10.11
CA ARG A 109 -4.07 11.79 10.26
C ARG A 109 -4.11 10.44 9.55
N VAL A 110 -3.38 10.35 8.46
CA VAL A 110 -3.53 9.30 7.45
C VAL A 110 -2.36 8.34 7.46
N VAL A 111 -2.63 7.04 7.45
CA VAL A 111 -1.64 6.02 7.08
C VAL A 111 -1.97 5.49 5.69
N ILE A 112 -0.96 5.46 4.81
CA ILE A 112 -1.10 4.91 3.46
C ILE A 112 -0.66 3.45 3.47
N ILE A 113 -1.53 2.58 2.94
CA ILE A 113 -1.27 1.15 2.76
C ILE A 113 -0.93 0.87 1.29
N GLU A 114 0.21 0.22 1.07
CA GLU A 114 0.76 -0.08 -0.25
C GLU A 114 0.95 -1.60 -0.41
N ASP A 115 0.87 -2.09 -1.63
CA ASP A 115 1.11 -3.50 -1.93
C ASP A 115 2.61 -3.84 -1.99
N ILE A 116 3.32 -3.28 -2.95
CA ILE A 116 4.75 -3.52 -3.17
C ILE A 116 5.46 -2.19 -3.41
N ALA A 117 6.38 -1.85 -2.54
CA ALA A 117 7.23 -0.68 -2.69
C ALA A 117 8.50 -1.06 -3.49
N THR A 118 8.72 -0.39 -4.63
CA THR A 118 9.93 -0.51 -5.45
C THR A 118 10.80 0.74 -5.32
N THR A 119 10.39 1.81 -5.95
CA THR A 119 11.04 3.13 -5.85
C THR A 119 10.25 4.12 -5.00
N GLY A 120 8.99 3.80 -4.64
CA GLY A 120 8.13 4.66 -3.85
C GLY A 120 7.42 5.78 -4.62
N GLY A 121 7.63 5.94 -5.92
CA GLY A 121 7.09 7.07 -6.69
C GLY A 121 5.57 7.19 -6.61
N GLN A 122 4.85 6.10 -6.85
CA GLN A 122 3.37 6.10 -6.84
C GLN A 122 2.79 6.44 -5.46
N VAL A 123 3.36 5.91 -4.39
CA VAL A 123 2.89 6.19 -3.04
C VAL A 123 3.23 7.62 -2.59
N LEU A 124 4.33 8.20 -3.09
CA LEU A 124 4.67 9.60 -2.86
C LEU A 124 3.70 10.55 -3.58
N GLU A 125 3.24 10.22 -4.79
CA GLU A 125 2.16 10.95 -5.46
C GLU A 125 0.85 10.90 -4.67
N ALA A 126 0.52 9.74 -4.10
CA ALA A 126 -0.63 9.58 -3.21
C ALA A 126 -0.49 10.43 -1.94
N ALA A 127 0.69 10.45 -1.33
CA ALA A 127 0.98 11.28 -0.16
C ALA A 127 0.85 12.78 -0.49
N ALA A 128 1.36 13.23 -1.64
CA ALA A 128 1.23 14.61 -2.11
C ALA A 128 -0.26 14.99 -2.32
N THR A 129 -1.08 14.07 -2.83
CA THR A 129 -2.53 14.30 -2.99
C THR A 129 -3.21 14.52 -1.64
N ILE A 130 -2.88 13.72 -0.63
CA ILE A 130 -3.42 13.84 0.73
C ILE A 130 -2.98 15.17 1.37
N THR A 131 -1.69 15.47 1.33
CA THR A 131 -1.14 16.68 1.95
C THR A 131 -1.61 17.97 1.28
N SER A 132 -1.92 17.94 -0.01
CA SER A 132 -2.47 19.10 -0.74
C SER A 132 -3.85 19.54 -0.22
N ILE A 133 -4.58 18.64 0.45
CA ILE A 133 -5.88 18.93 1.08
C ILE A 133 -5.71 19.46 2.51
N GLY A 134 -4.49 19.38 3.07
CA GLY A 134 -4.16 19.82 4.42
C GLY A 134 -4.06 18.70 5.46
N ALA A 135 -4.37 17.46 5.09
CA ALA A 135 -4.23 16.31 5.98
C ALA A 135 -2.76 15.90 6.19
N THR A 136 -2.49 15.21 7.29
CA THR A 136 -1.14 14.77 7.65
C THR A 136 -0.95 13.29 7.31
N VAL A 137 0.08 12.94 6.55
CA VAL A 137 0.50 11.55 6.36
C VAL A 137 1.45 11.16 7.49
N GLU A 138 1.02 10.24 8.36
CA GLU A 138 1.81 9.78 9.51
C GLU A 138 2.86 8.74 9.14
N SER A 139 2.48 7.81 8.28
CA SER A 139 3.37 6.77 7.77
C SER A 139 2.83 6.12 6.49
N ILE A 140 3.72 5.42 5.82
CA ILE A 140 3.45 4.57 4.67
C ILE A 140 3.84 3.15 5.06
N ILE A 141 2.93 2.19 4.88
CA ILE A 141 3.16 0.79 5.25
C ILE A 141 2.90 -0.09 4.03
N ALA A 142 3.93 -0.80 3.57
CA ALA A 142 3.83 -1.73 2.44
C ALA A 142 3.72 -3.19 2.91
N VAL A 143 3.12 -4.06 2.10
CA VAL A 143 3.21 -5.51 2.31
C VAL A 143 4.64 -5.97 2.06
N ILE A 144 5.23 -5.56 0.93
CA ILE A 144 6.57 -5.97 0.52
C ILE A 144 7.41 -4.75 0.13
N ASP A 145 8.56 -4.58 0.78
CA ASP A 145 9.63 -3.71 0.32
C ASP A 145 10.60 -4.51 -0.55
N ARG A 146 10.77 -4.10 -1.79
CA ARG A 146 11.69 -4.76 -2.74
C ARG A 146 13.14 -4.35 -2.57
N CYS A 147 13.44 -3.46 -1.62
CA CYS A 147 14.77 -2.90 -1.39
C CYS A 147 15.38 -2.28 -2.66
N GLU A 148 14.56 -1.65 -3.50
CA GLU A 148 14.95 -1.00 -4.75
C GLU A 148 14.92 0.55 -4.64
N GLY A 149 15.11 1.10 -3.43
CA GLY A 149 15.20 2.54 -3.16
C GLY A 149 13.91 3.19 -2.63
N ALA A 150 12.83 2.41 -2.39
CA ALA A 150 11.58 2.99 -1.87
C ALA A 150 11.76 3.62 -0.49
N ARG A 151 12.42 2.93 0.42
CA ARG A 151 12.68 3.42 1.78
C ARG A 151 13.41 4.77 1.75
N GLU A 152 14.51 4.83 1.04
CA GLU A 152 15.35 6.02 0.94
C GLU A 152 14.57 7.21 0.34
N ASN A 153 13.80 6.98 -0.70
CA ASN A 153 13.03 8.03 -1.37
C ASN A 153 11.86 8.53 -0.50
N ILE A 154 11.17 7.63 0.20
CA ILE A 154 10.04 7.96 1.07
C ILE A 154 10.54 8.73 2.31
N GLU A 155 11.59 8.24 2.96
CA GLU A 155 12.17 8.88 4.14
C GLU A 155 12.83 10.23 3.78
N ALA A 156 13.51 10.35 2.64
CA ALA A 156 14.02 11.62 2.14
C ALA A 156 12.90 12.65 1.83
N SER A 157 11.69 12.17 1.55
CA SER A 157 10.51 13.02 1.37
C SER A 157 9.81 13.40 2.69
N GLY A 158 10.36 12.98 3.83
CA GLY A 158 9.86 13.33 5.16
C GLY A 158 8.79 12.41 5.72
N PHE A 159 8.55 11.23 5.13
CA PHE A 159 7.56 10.28 5.60
C PHE A 159 8.22 9.07 6.27
N ASN A 160 7.58 8.53 7.31
CA ASN A 160 7.96 7.25 7.89
C ASN A 160 7.57 6.12 6.96
N PHE A 161 8.47 5.14 6.75
CA PHE A 161 8.20 3.96 5.95
C PHE A 161 8.43 2.66 6.72
N GLN A 162 7.49 1.75 6.59
CA GLN A 162 7.55 0.41 7.17
C GLN A 162 7.05 -0.62 6.16
N SER A 163 7.45 -1.88 6.33
CA SER A 163 6.95 -2.98 5.52
C SER A 163 6.74 -4.24 6.37
N LEU A 164 5.78 -5.07 5.95
CA LEU A 164 5.59 -6.38 6.59
C LEU A 164 6.74 -7.33 6.23
N PHE A 165 7.18 -7.29 4.97
CA PHE A 165 8.22 -8.18 4.44
C PHE A 165 9.19 -7.42 3.55
N THR A 166 10.39 -7.99 3.36
CA THR A 166 11.40 -7.58 2.37
C THR A 166 11.69 -8.74 1.42
N THR A 167 12.21 -8.46 0.22
CA THR A 167 12.71 -9.48 -0.72
C THR A 167 14.20 -9.68 -0.58
#